data_02dc2f2bf56b50dcc07cb1c2ccdf02fd
#
_entry.id   02dc2f2bf56b50dcc07cb1c2ccdf02fd
#
_cell.length_a   1.000
_cell.length_b   1.000
_cell.length_c   1.000
_cell.angle_alpha   90.00
_cell.angle_beta   90.00
_cell.angle_gamma   90.00
#
_symmetry.space_group_name_H-M   'P 1'
#
loop_
_entity.id
_entity.type
_entity.pdbx_description
1 polymer ?
#
loop_
_entity_poly.entity_id
_entity_poly.type
_entity_poly.pdbx_seq_one_letter_code
_entity_poly.pdbx_strand_id
1 'polypeptide(L)'
;MIVPFLVLINPDFVPVPIVLMTPVFAGLVAFRERRSIDLSVLKWTSVGFIPALAVGSFTLIVASTETLGVLIGLLLLAVIGIQIARPQLRHTISTLVFGGAVGGFMANTVGIPTVGLALAMSNFEGPTFRSTLNTCTAMLTMISIVVLASTNQIDRSDLVAAAVLTLAATFGFFLS
;
A
#
# COMPACT_ATOMS: atom_id res chain seq x y z
N MET A 1 8.84 8.23 0.89
CA MET A 1 9.82 7.82 1.92
C MET A 1 9.63 8.53 3.28
N ILE A 2 8.41 8.94 3.61
CA ILE A 2 8.11 9.67 4.86
C ILE A 2 7.82 8.72 6.04
N VAL A 3 7.33 7.51 5.75
CA VAL A 3 6.87 6.53 6.75
C VAL A 3 7.91 6.20 7.85
N PRO A 4 9.18 5.93 7.56
CA PRO A 4 10.16 5.66 8.61
C PRO A 4 10.37 6.84 9.57
N PHE A 5 10.27 8.07 9.05
CA PHE A 5 10.37 9.27 9.89
C PHE A 5 9.14 9.48 10.77
N LEU A 6 7.94 9.14 10.27
CA LEU A 6 6.71 9.20 11.05
C LEU A 6 6.72 8.21 12.20
N VAL A 7 7.22 7.00 11.98
CA VAL A 7 7.38 5.97 13.04
C VAL A 7 8.35 6.44 14.13
N LEU A 8 9.43 7.16 13.77
CA LEU A 8 10.39 7.69 14.72
C LEU A 8 9.83 8.86 15.55
N ILE A 9 8.87 9.62 15.00
CA ILE A 9 8.23 10.73 15.70
C ILE A 9 7.13 10.22 16.63
N ASN A 10 6.26 9.37 16.14
CA ASN A 10 5.21 8.72 16.93
C ASN A 10 4.75 7.43 16.23
N PRO A 11 4.94 6.26 16.84
CA PRO A 11 4.49 4.97 16.28
C PRO A 11 2.99 4.89 16.03
N ASP A 12 2.17 5.71 16.70
CA ASP A 12 0.71 5.75 16.52
C ASP A 12 0.28 6.27 15.13
N PHE A 13 1.21 6.85 14.35
CA PHE A 13 0.92 7.26 12.96
C PHE A 13 0.88 6.10 11.96
N VAL A 14 1.19 4.87 12.40
CA VAL A 14 1.23 3.66 11.55
C VAL A 14 0.42 2.55 12.22
N PRO A 15 -0.38 1.78 11.48
CA PRO A 15 -0.61 1.82 10.02
C PRO A 15 -1.79 2.70 9.58
N VAL A 16 -2.78 2.92 10.46
CA VAL A 16 -4.12 3.41 10.11
C VAL A 16 -4.12 4.82 9.48
N PRO A 17 -3.45 5.85 10.04
CA PRO A 17 -3.46 7.19 9.43
C PRO A 17 -2.87 7.22 8.03
N ILE A 18 -1.83 6.39 7.77
CA ILE A 18 -1.20 6.29 6.45
C ILE A 18 -2.15 5.65 5.44
N VAL A 19 -2.86 4.58 5.83
CA VAL A 19 -3.86 3.94 4.97
C VAL A 19 -4.98 4.92 4.62
N LEU A 20 -5.43 5.74 5.57
CA LEU A 20 -6.50 6.71 5.36
C LEU A 20 -6.10 7.84 4.38
N MET A 21 -4.86 8.33 4.43
CA MET A 21 -4.40 9.40 3.53
C MET A 21 -4.05 8.91 2.12
N THR A 22 -3.67 7.64 1.98
CA THR A 22 -3.13 7.07 0.74
C THR A 22 -4.09 7.19 -0.46
N PRO A 23 -5.41 6.91 -0.36
CA PRO A 23 -6.31 7.00 -1.50
C PRO A 23 -6.43 8.41 -2.08
N VAL A 24 -6.35 9.43 -1.23
CA VAL A 24 -6.45 10.83 -1.69
C VAL A 24 -5.22 11.18 -2.54
N PHE A 25 -4.03 10.93 -2.02
CA PHE A 25 -2.78 11.22 -2.73
C PHE A 25 -2.62 10.35 -3.99
N ALA A 26 -2.82 9.04 -3.87
CA ALA A 26 -2.72 8.13 -5.00
C ALA A 26 -3.80 8.41 -6.06
N GLY A 27 -5.01 8.79 -5.63
CA GLY A 27 -6.10 9.20 -6.52
C GLY A 27 -5.78 10.47 -7.31
N LEU A 28 -5.17 11.48 -6.69
CA LEU A 28 -4.73 12.70 -7.37
C LEU A 28 -3.70 12.39 -8.48
N VAL A 29 -2.69 11.57 -8.17
CA VAL A 29 -1.68 11.15 -9.15
C VAL A 29 -2.31 10.31 -10.27
N ALA A 30 -3.17 9.35 -9.94
CA ALA A 30 -3.88 8.52 -10.90
C ALA A 30 -4.77 9.36 -11.85
N PHE A 31 -5.45 10.37 -11.33
CA PHE A 31 -6.29 11.27 -12.11
C PHE A 31 -5.47 12.11 -13.11
N ARG A 32 -4.30 12.57 -12.70
CA ARG A 32 -3.38 13.33 -13.56
C ARG A 32 -2.88 12.50 -14.76
N GLU A 33 -2.63 11.20 -14.56
CA GLU A 33 -2.04 10.30 -15.56
C GLU A 33 -3.04 9.23 -16.06
N ARG A 34 -4.35 9.45 -15.94
CA ARG A 34 -5.44 8.47 -16.17
C ARG A 34 -5.47 7.78 -17.55
N ARG A 35 -4.82 8.38 -18.56
CA ARG A 35 -4.81 7.85 -19.93
C ARG A 35 -3.91 6.63 -20.12
N SER A 36 -3.03 6.35 -19.17
CA SER A 36 -2.04 5.26 -19.25
C SER A 36 -2.33 4.13 -18.26
N ILE A 37 -3.57 4.02 -17.77
CA ILE A 37 -3.96 3.00 -16.78
C ILE A 37 -4.18 1.65 -17.47
N ASP A 38 -3.57 0.58 -16.96
CA ASP A 38 -3.83 -0.79 -17.38
C ASP A 38 -4.83 -1.49 -16.42
N LEU A 39 -6.07 -1.63 -16.89
CA LEU A 39 -7.15 -2.25 -16.12
C LEU A 39 -6.96 -3.76 -15.92
N SER A 40 -6.20 -4.43 -16.80
CA SER A 40 -5.90 -5.86 -16.63
C SER A 40 -5.04 -6.10 -15.41
N VAL A 41 -4.06 -5.23 -15.19
CA VAL A 41 -3.21 -5.24 -13.99
C VAL A 41 -4.05 -5.07 -12.73
N LEU A 42 -4.95 -4.09 -12.72
CA LEU A 42 -5.85 -3.84 -11.60
C LEU A 42 -6.67 -5.08 -11.25
N LYS A 43 -7.25 -5.75 -12.25
CA LYS A 43 -8.04 -6.98 -12.05
C LYS A 43 -7.22 -8.07 -11.37
N TRP A 44 -6.05 -8.40 -11.92
CA TRP A 44 -5.27 -9.53 -11.42
C TRP A 44 -4.57 -9.24 -10.09
N THR A 45 -4.15 -8.00 -9.85
CA THR A 45 -3.64 -7.61 -8.53
C THR A 45 -4.71 -7.64 -7.46
N SER A 46 -5.97 -7.27 -7.78
CA SER A 46 -7.09 -7.34 -6.83
C SER A 46 -7.40 -8.77 -6.40
N VAL A 47 -7.27 -9.75 -7.30
CA VAL A 47 -7.48 -11.18 -6.97
C VAL A 47 -6.53 -11.66 -5.88
N GLY A 48 -5.28 -11.22 -5.89
CA GLY A 48 -4.32 -11.54 -4.82
C GLY A 48 -4.49 -10.65 -3.58
N PHE A 49 -4.78 -9.37 -3.79
CA PHE A 49 -4.84 -8.37 -2.74
C PHE A 49 -5.97 -8.63 -1.73
N ILE A 50 -7.19 -8.88 -2.20
CA ILE A 50 -8.37 -9.00 -1.33
C ILE A 50 -8.25 -10.13 -0.30
N PRO A 51 -7.90 -11.39 -0.67
CA PRO A 51 -7.75 -12.43 0.33
C PRO A 51 -6.55 -12.18 1.27
N ALA A 52 -5.45 -11.65 0.75
CA ALA A 52 -4.28 -11.36 1.55
C ALA A 52 -4.52 -10.17 2.52
N LEU A 53 -5.35 -9.22 2.14
CA LEU A 53 -5.81 -8.14 3.01
C LEU A 53 -6.57 -8.69 4.22
N ALA A 54 -7.46 -9.66 4.01
CA ALA A 54 -8.20 -10.30 5.10
C ALA A 54 -7.24 -11.01 6.07
N VAL A 55 -6.23 -11.72 5.56
CA VAL A 55 -5.19 -12.36 6.37
C VAL A 55 -4.38 -11.31 7.14
N GLY A 56 -3.96 -10.22 6.48
CA GLY A 56 -3.23 -9.12 7.11
C GLY A 56 -4.02 -8.45 8.23
N SER A 57 -5.32 -8.21 8.00
CA SER A 57 -6.22 -7.64 9.03
C SER A 57 -6.38 -8.57 10.22
N PHE A 58 -6.54 -9.88 9.98
CA PHE A 58 -6.60 -10.87 11.05
C PHE A 58 -5.28 -10.92 11.84
N THR A 59 -4.15 -10.87 11.16
CA THR A 59 -2.83 -10.82 11.79
C THR A 59 -2.69 -9.59 12.69
N LEU A 60 -3.17 -8.42 12.23
CA LEU A 60 -3.14 -7.18 13.00
C LEU A 60 -3.93 -7.30 14.33
N ILE A 61 -5.05 -8.02 14.31
CA ILE A 61 -5.92 -8.19 15.51
C ILE A 61 -5.32 -9.18 16.50
N VAL A 62 -4.67 -10.24 16.04
CA VAL A 62 -4.25 -11.37 16.88
C VAL A 62 -2.78 -11.28 17.31
N ALA A 63 -1.92 -10.69 16.49
CA ALA A 63 -0.49 -10.65 16.73
C ALA A 63 -0.11 -9.56 17.75
N SER A 64 0.84 -9.87 18.63
CA SER A 64 1.45 -8.87 19.50
C SER A 64 2.28 -7.86 18.69
N THR A 65 2.49 -6.67 19.25
CA THR A 65 3.32 -5.61 18.63
C THR A 65 4.73 -6.11 18.26
N GLU A 66 5.32 -6.96 19.10
CA GLU A 66 6.63 -7.56 18.84
C GLU A 66 6.59 -8.51 17.63
N THR A 67 5.57 -9.36 17.54
CA THR A 67 5.38 -10.29 16.41
C THR A 67 5.14 -9.52 15.11
N LEU A 68 4.36 -8.46 15.14
CA LEU A 68 4.15 -7.57 13.99
C LEU A 68 5.48 -6.94 13.55
N GLY A 69 6.29 -6.43 14.48
CA GLY A 69 7.60 -5.86 14.17
C GLY A 69 8.52 -6.85 13.45
N VAL A 70 8.59 -8.09 13.94
CA VAL A 70 9.40 -9.16 13.31
C VAL A 70 8.86 -9.52 11.93
N LEU A 71 7.55 -9.67 11.77
CA LEU A 71 6.92 -9.97 10.47
C LEU A 71 7.16 -8.86 9.45
N ILE A 72 7.02 -7.60 9.86
CA ILE A 72 7.31 -6.43 9.01
C ILE A 72 8.78 -6.43 8.59
N GLY A 73 9.70 -6.64 9.54
CA GLY A 73 11.14 -6.71 9.26
C GLY A 73 11.49 -7.81 8.26
N LEU A 74 10.95 -9.02 8.45
CA LEU A 74 11.18 -10.15 7.55
C LEU A 74 10.60 -9.89 6.15
N LEU A 75 9.40 -9.31 6.06
CA LEU A 75 8.79 -8.96 4.77
C LEU A 75 9.61 -7.91 4.02
N LEU A 76 10.08 -6.87 4.71
CA LEU A 76 10.92 -5.84 4.10
C LEU A 76 12.24 -6.43 3.61
N LEU A 77 12.89 -7.27 4.42
CA LEU A 77 14.12 -7.96 4.01
C LEU A 77 13.89 -8.88 2.81
N ALA A 78 12.77 -9.62 2.77
CA ALA A 78 12.41 -10.45 1.63
C ALA A 78 12.22 -9.62 0.35
N VAL A 79 11.50 -8.50 0.43
CA VAL A 79 11.29 -7.59 -0.70
C VAL A 79 12.61 -6.99 -1.18
N ILE A 80 13.47 -6.54 -0.26
CA ILE A 80 14.80 -6.01 -0.60
C ILE A 80 15.66 -7.10 -1.25
N GLY A 81 15.64 -8.32 -0.71
CA GLY A 81 16.34 -9.47 -1.28
C GLY A 81 15.90 -9.77 -2.71
N ILE A 82 14.58 -9.76 -2.97
CA ILE A 82 14.02 -9.93 -4.32
C ILE A 82 14.45 -8.79 -5.24
N GLN A 83 14.47 -7.55 -4.78
CA GLN A 83 14.91 -6.40 -5.58
C GLN A 83 16.41 -6.45 -5.92
N ILE A 84 17.25 -6.89 -4.99
CA ILE A 84 18.71 -7.05 -5.22
C ILE A 84 18.99 -8.19 -6.20
N ALA A 85 18.29 -9.31 -6.06
CA ALA A 85 18.40 -10.44 -6.96
C ALA A 85 18.00 -10.11 -8.40
N ARG A 86 17.31 -8.97 -8.62
CA ARG A 86 16.83 -8.51 -9.94
C ARG A 86 16.27 -9.65 -10.79
N PRO A 87 15.36 -10.50 -10.29
CA PRO A 87 14.70 -11.41 -11.17
C PRO A 87 13.96 -10.54 -12.20
N GLN A 88 14.19 -10.82 -13.48
CA GLN A 88 13.33 -10.28 -14.52
C GLN A 88 11.96 -10.95 -14.35
N LEU A 89 11.17 -10.43 -13.42
CA LEU A 89 9.83 -10.94 -13.15
C LEU A 89 9.02 -10.70 -14.42
N ARG A 90 8.87 -11.77 -15.22
CA ARG A 90 8.02 -11.69 -16.41
C ARG A 90 6.64 -11.20 -15.99
N HIS A 91 6.09 -10.29 -16.78
CA HIS A 91 4.74 -9.79 -16.60
C HIS A 91 3.72 -10.91 -16.87
N THR A 92 3.46 -11.71 -15.84
CA THR A 92 2.51 -12.83 -15.88
C THR A 92 1.37 -12.61 -14.89
N ILE A 93 0.24 -13.23 -15.13
CA ILE A 93 -0.90 -13.21 -14.19
C ILE A 93 -0.45 -13.63 -12.79
N SER A 94 0.37 -14.67 -12.69
CA SER A 94 0.89 -15.16 -11.40
C SER A 94 1.71 -14.09 -10.65
N THR A 95 2.53 -13.32 -11.36
CA THR A 95 3.34 -12.25 -10.77
C THR A 95 2.45 -11.11 -10.25
N LEU A 96 1.39 -10.77 -11.00
CA LEU A 96 0.42 -9.75 -10.58
C LEU A 96 -0.38 -10.19 -9.35
N VAL A 97 -0.86 -11.43 -9.33
CA VAL A 97 -1.58 -12.00 -8.19
C VAL A 97 -0.67 -12.06 -6.96
N PHE A 98 0.58 -12.51 -7.12
CA PHE A 98 1.55 -12.56 -6.02
C PHE A 98 1.88 -11.17 -5.48
N GLY A 99 2.17 -10.21 -6.35
CA GLY A 99 2.42 -8.82 -5.93
C GLY A 99 1.19 -8.18 -5.28
N GLY A 100 -0.01 -8.49 -5.77
CA GLY A 100 -1.27 -8.16 -5.12
C GLY A 100 -1.37 -8.75 -3.72
N ALA A 101 -1.04 -10.03 -3.54
CA ALA A 101 -1.07 -10.70 -2.25
C ALA A 101 -0.08 -10.07 -1.25
N VAL A 102 1.17 -9.83 -1.67
CA VAL A 102 2.15 -9.13 -0.83
C VAL A 102 1.65 -7.72 -0.47
N GLY A 103 1.15 -6.95 -1.46
CA GLY A 103 0.59 -5.63 -1.23
C GLY A 103 -0.61 -5.63 -0.30
N GLY A 104 -1.53 -6.60 -0.44
CA GLY A 104 -2.71 -6.75 0.41
C GLY A 104 -2.36 -7.06 1.86
N PHE A 105 -1.43 -7.98 2.08
CA PHE A 105 -0.95 -8.27 3.44
C PHE A 105 -0.27 -7.06 4.08
N MET A 106 0.61 -6.38 3.33
CA MET A 106 1.33 -5.20 3.83
C MET A 106 0.43 -3.96 4.00
N ALA A 107 -0.73 -3.91 3.33
CA ALA A 107 -1.63 -2.76 3.40
C ALA A 107 -2.08 -2.48 4.84
N ASN A 108 -2.56 -3.48 5.56
CA ASN A 108 -3.08 -3.32 6.91
C ASN A 108 -2.05 -3.62 8.01
N THR A 109 -0.98 -4.36 7.72
CA THR A 109 0.07 -4.63 8.71
C THR A 109 1.10 -3.50 8.81
N VAL A 110 1.45 -2.88 7.68
CA VAL A 110 2.52 -1.85 7.58
C VAL A 110 1.99 -0.51 7.07
N GLY A 111 0.80 -0.49 6.46
CA GLY A 111 0.25 0.70 5.80
C GLY A 111 0.88 1.01 4.44
N ILE A 112 1.65 0.10 3.84
CA ILE A 112 2.42 0.35 2.60
C ILE A 112 2.10 -0.72 1.54
N PRO A 113 0.93 -0.69 0.88
CA PRO A 113 0.56 -1.65 -0.16
C PRO A 113 1.42 -1.54 -1.43
N THR A 114 2.02 -0.37 -1.65
CA THR A 114 2.76 -0.05 -2.88
C THR A 114 3.97 -0.92 -3.13
N VAL A 115 4.59 -1.47 -2.09
CA VAL A 115 5.82 -2.28 -2.23
C VAL A 115 5.56 -3.57 -3.02
N GLY A 116 4.52 -4.33 -2.65
CA GLY A 116 4.14 -5.54 -3.36
C GLY A 116 3.66 -5.27 -4.79
N LEU A 117 2.85 -4.23 -4.96
CA LEU A 117 2.35 -3.81 -6.26
C LEU A 117 3.49 -3.34 -7.18
N ALA A 118 4.43 -2.54 -6.67
CA ALA A 118 5.58 -2.06 -7.44
C ALA A 118 6.49 -3.20 -7.90
N LEU A 119 6.67 -4.23 -7.06
CA LEU A 119 7.43 -5.42 -7.42
C LEU A 119 6.79 -6.14 -8.62
N ALA A 120 5.46 -6.32 -8.60
CA ALA A 120 4.73 -6.96 -9.69
C ALA A 120 4.76 -6.17 -11.01
N MET A 121 4.88 -4.85 -10.91
CA MET A 121 4.86 -3.93 -12.06
C MET A 121 6.25 -3.42 -12.46
N SER A 122 7.33 -4.03 -11.96
CA SER A 122 8.71 -3.56 -12.17
C SER A 122 9.14 -3.44 -13.65
N ASN A 123 8.45 -4.14 -14.56
CA ASN A 123 8.75 -4.12 -16.00
C ASN A 123 7.89 -3.12 -16.80
N PHE A 124 7.04 -2.33 -16.15
CA PHE A 124 6.26 -1.31 -16.86
C PHE A 124 7.08 -0.05 -17.11
N GLU A 125 6.82 0.61 -18.24
CA GLU A 125 7.40 1.90 -18.57
C GLU A 125 6.85 3.02 -17.66
N GLY A 126 7.65 4.07 -17.47
CA GLY A 126 7.44 5.11 -16.48
C GLY A 126 6.00 5.66 -16.32
N PRO A 127 5.31 6.16 -17.38
CA PRO A 127 3.96 6.71 -17.24
C PRO A 127 2.92 5.64 -16.87
N THR A 128 2.96 4.47 -17.55
CA THR A 128 2.06 3.34 -17.32
C THR A 128 2.26 2.75 -15.91
N PHE A 129 3.53 2.62 -15.49
CA PHE A 129 3.87 2.20 -14.14
C PHE A 129 3.24 3.11 -13.08
N ARG A 130 3.48 4.43 -13.16
CA ARG A 130 3.00 5.38 -12.15
C ARG A 130 1.47 5.46 -12.12
N SER A 131 0.81 5.57 -13.28
CA SER A 131 -0.64 5.68 -13.34
C SER A 131 -1.32 4.42 -12.85
N THR A 132 -0.89 3.24 -13.28
CA THR A 132 -1.48 1.96 -12.89
C THR A 132 -1.21 1.65 -11.42
N LEU A 133 0.02 1.85 -10.94
CA LEU A 133 0.38 1.66 -9.53
C LEU A 133 -0.46 2.54 -8.61
N ASN A 134 -0.59 3.83 -8.92
CA ASN A 134 -1.36 4.75 -8.08
C ASN A 134 -2.87 4.44 -8.15
N THR A 135 -3.39 4.06 -9.31
CA THR A 135 -4.80 3.64 -9.44
C THR A 135 -5.07 2.38 -8.61
N CYS A 136 -4.21 1.35 -8.75
CA CYS A 136 -4.30 0.15 -7.93
C CYS A 136 -4.22 0.49 -6.44
N THR A 137 -3.25 1.30 -6.04
CA THR A 137 -3.08 1.72 -4.65
C THR A 137 -4.31 2.45 -4.13
N ALA A 138 -4.85 3.43 -4.87
CA ALA A 138 -6.03 4.18 -4.46
C ALA A 138 -7.25 3.27 -4.29
N MET A 139 -7.56 2.42 -5.27
CA MET A 139 -8.72 1.54 -5.21
C MET A 139 -8.59 0.46 -4.13
N LEU A 140 -7.41 -0.15 -4.01
CA LEU A 140 -7.19 -1.24 -3.06
C LEU A 140 -7.09 -0.73 -1.61
N THR A 141 -6.56 0.47 -1.39
CA THR A 141 -6.59 1.08 -0.05
C THR A 141 -7.98 1.54 0.37
N MET A 142 -8.87 1.88 -0.56
CA MET A 142 -10.29 2.09 -0.23
C MET A 142 -10.92 0.82 0.36
N ILE A 143 -10.62 -0.35 -0.20
CA ILE A 143 -11.06 -1.65 0.36
C ILE A 143 -10.44 -1.86 1.74
N SER A 144 -9.15 -1.57 1.93
CA SER A 144 -8.48 -1.60 3.23
C SER A 144 -9.21 -0.76 4.29
N ILE A 145 -9.60 0.46 3.94
CA ILE A 145 -10.32 1.37 4.84
C ILE A 145 -11.67 0.77 5.26
N VAL A 146 -12.41 0.19 4.31
CA VAL A 146 -13.69 -0.48 4.63
C VAL A 146 -13.48 -1.63 5.61
N VAL A 147 -12.43 -2.44 5.43
CA VAL A 147 -12.10 -3.55 6.32
C VAL A 147 -11.68 -3.03 7.71
N LEU A 148 -10.80 -2.03 7.79
CA LEU A 148 -10.38 -1.42 9.06
C LEU A 148 -11.55 -0.78 9.80
N ALA A 149 -12.46 -0.11 9.10
CA ALA A 149 -13.68 0.45 9.69
C ALA A 149 -14.61 -0.64 10.23
N SER A 150 -14.77 -1.75 9.51
CA SER A 150 -15.61 -2.87 9.94
C SER A 150 -15.07 -3.62 11.17
N THR A 151 -13.75 -3.56 11.39
CA THR A 151 -13.06 -4.18 12.52
C THR A 151 -12.84 -3.23 13.70
N ASN A 152 -13.41 -2.01 13.66
CA ASN A 152 -13.25 -0.96 14.68
C ASN A 152 -11.78 -0.63 15.00
N GLN A 153 -10.92 -0.69 13.99
CA GLN A 153 -9.49 -0.37 14.10
C GLN A 153 -9.17 1.11 13.80
N ILE A 154 -10.20 1.95 13.61
CA ILE A 154 -10.04 3.38 13.30
C ILE A 154 -10.50 4.20 14.49
N ASP A 155 -9.56 4.90 15.12
CA ASP A 155 -9.84 5.81 16.22
C ASP A 155 -9.97 7.27 15.75
N ARG A 156 -10.50 8.15 16.61
CA ARG A 156 -10.60 9.59 16.32
C ARG A 156 -9.24 10.24 16.13
N SER A 157 -8.23 9.79 16.85
CA SER A 157 -6.83 10.24 16.69
C SER A 157 -6.29 9.95 15.31
N ASP A 158 -6.62 8.77 14.74
CA ASP A 158 -6.21 8.38 13.38
C ASP A 158 -6.81 9.27 12.31
N LEU A 159 -8.08 9.66 12.47
CA LEU A 159 -8.76 10.57 11.55
C LEU A 159 -8.12 11.96 11.55
N VAL A 160 -7.77 12.49 12.73
CA VAL A 160 -7.10 13.78 12.86
C VAL A 160 -5.70 13.71 12.24
N ALA A 161 -4.93 12.67 12.56
CA ALA A 161 -3.61 12.44 12.00
C ALA A 161 -3.65 12.31 10.47
N ALA A 162 -4.60 11.52 9.95
CA ALA A 162 -4.80 11.36 8.51
C ALA A 162 -5.18 12.67 7.82
N ALA A 163 -6.03 13.51 8.44
CA ALA A 163 -6.41 14.80 7.90
C ALA A 163 -5.20 15.76 7.80
N VAL A 164 -4.39 15.83 8.85
CA VAL A 164 -3.15 16.67 8.86
C VAL A 164 -2.17 16.19 7.80
N LEU A 165 -1.93 14.87 7.73
CA LEU A 165 -1.03 14.28 6.74
C LEU A 165 -1.53 14.49 5.30
N THR A 166 -2.84 14.38 5.08
CA THR A 166 -3.46 14.61 3.77
C THR A 166 -3.31 16.06 3.32
N LEU A 167 -3.53 17.03 4.22
CA LEU A 167 -3.35 18.45 3.93
C LEU A 167 -1.88 18.75 3.59
N ALA A 168 -0.94 18.23 4.37
CA ALA A 168 0.49 18.43 4.11
C ALA A 168 0.92 17.80 2.76
N ALA A 169 0.44 16.58 2.46
CA ALA A 169 0.76 15.89 1.22
C ALA A 169 0.14 16.58 -0.01
N THR A 170 -1.12 17.04 0.08
CA THR A 170 -1.77 17.77 -1.02
C THR A 170 -1.10 19.12 -1.28
N PHE A 171 -0.73 19.85 -0.23
CA PHE A 171 -0.01 21.09 -0.37
C PHE A 171 1.36 20.89 -1.05
N GLY A 172 2.11 19.87 -0.64
CA GLY A 172 3.36 19.48 -1.30
C GLY A 172 3.19 19.07 -2.77
N PHE A 173 2.08 18.41 -3.12
CA PHE A 173 1.76 18.03 -4.49
C PHE A 173 1.50 19.23 -5.41
N PHE A 174 0.83 20.27 -4.92
CA PHE A 174 0.56 21.48 -5.70
C PHE A 174 1.79 22.40 -5.84
N LEU A 175 2.77 22.27 -4.97
CA LEU A 175 4.03 23.03 -5.05
C LEU A 175 5.09 22.37 -5.96
N SER A 176 4.90 21.12 -6.37
CA SER A 176 5.79 20.33 -7.23
C SER A 176 5.36 20.31 -8.69
#